data_78a6703f6ddc1ba51c3cb38fc65f9456
#
_entry.id   78a6703f6ddc1ba51c3cb38fc65f9456
#
_cell.length_a   1.000
_cell.length_b   1.000
_cell.length_c   1.000
_cell.angle_alpha   90.00
_cell.angle_beta   90.00
_cell.angle_gamma   90.00
#
_symmetry.space_group_name_H-M   'P 1'
#
loop_
_entity.id
_entity.type
_entity.pdbx_description
1 polymer ?
#
loop_
_entity_poly.entity_id
_entity_poly.type
_entity_poly.pdbx_seq_one_letter_code
_entity_poly.pdbx_strand_id
1 'polypeptide(L)'
;MTDRTGDAEVDALIGREELRRTRSLQLIASETEPSAGVRTAMASVFDTKYAEGYPGARYHGGCEVVDDVERLAIDRARELFDAPYANVQPNSGSAAGVAVYAAFAQPGDLSLIHI
;
A
#
# COMPACT_ATOMS: atom_id res chain seq x y z
N MET A 1 -28.73 -9.67 -4.12
CA MET A 1 -27.31 -9.50 -3.71
C MET A 1 -26.48 -10.23 -4.75
N THR A 2 -25.62 -9.56 -5.46
CA THR A 2 -24.68 -10.22 -6.37
C THR A 2 -23.64 -10.94 -5.50
N ASP A 3 -23.48 -12.23 -5.70
CA ASP A 3 -22.42 -13.05 -5.10
C ASP A 3 -21.08 -12.51 -5.60
N ARG A 4 -20.34 -11.82 -4.72
CA ARG A 4 -19.09 -11.12 -5.05
C ARG A 4 -17.87 -11.99 -4.77
N THR A 5 -17.95 -12.79 -3.71
CA THR A 5 -16.82 -13.58 -3.20
C THR A 5 -17.00 -15.09 -3.38
N GLY A 6 -18.20 -15.55 -3.73
CA GLY A 6 -18.57 -16.97 -3.72
C GLY A 6 -18.90 -17.50 -2.32
N ASP A 7 -18.89 -16.62 -1.30
CA ASP A 7 -19.22 -16.92 0.09
C ASP A 7 -20.30 -15.96 0.59
N ALA A 8 -21.50 -16.49 0.80
CA ALA A 8 -22.66 -15.69 1.20
C ALA A 8 -22.50 -15.06 2.60
N GLU A 9 -21.79 -15.67 3.52
CA GLU A 9 -21.53 -15.13 4.86
C GLU A 9 -20.57 -13.94 4.77
N VAL A 10 -19.51 -14.07 3.99
CA VAL A 10 -18.56 -12.98 3.74
C VAL A 10 -19.25 -11.81 3.02
N ASP A 11 -20.06 -12.09 2.00
CA ASP A 11 -20.80 -11.06 1.28
C ASP A 11 -21.79 -10.31 2.17
N ALA A 12 -22.44 -11.00 3.10
CA ALA A 12 -23.33 -10.38 4.09
C ALA A 12 -22.57 -9.46 5.05
N LEU A 13 -21.37 -9.84 5.48
CA LEU A 13 -20.51 -9.01 6.33
C LEU A 13 -20.01 -7.77 5.59
N ILE A 14 -19.58 -7.90 4.34
CA ILE A 14 -19.18 -6.78 3.49
C ILE A 14 -20.35 -5.79 3.34
N GLY A 15 -21.55 -6.28 3.03
CA GLY A 15 -22.73 -5.42 2.88
C GLY A 15 -23.11 -4.69 4.17
N ARG A 16 -22.93 -5.33 5.34
CA ARG A 16 -23.15 -4.69 6.64
C ARG A 16 -22.13 -3.57 6.90
N GLU A 17 -20.87 -3.78 6.56
CA GLU A 17 -19.85 -2.75 6.72
C GLU A 17 -20.05 -1.59 5.73
N GLU A 18 -20.41 -1.86 4.48
CA GLU A 18 -20.78 -0.82 3.52
C GLU A 18 -21.92 0.05 4.07
N LEU A 19 -22.98 -0.57 4.64
CA LEU A 19 -24.08 0.15 5.25
C LEU A 19 -23.66 0.95 6.48
N ARG A 20 -22.82 0.38 7.36
CA ARG A 20 -22.28 1.09 8.52
C ARG A 20 -21.55 2.37 8.09
N ARG A 21 -20.70 2.28 7.08
CA ARG A 21 -19.91 3.41 6.57
C ARG A 21 -20.77 4.53 5.99
N THR A 22 -21.89 4.21 5.35
CA THR A 22 -22.83 5.23 4.86
C THR A 22 -23.60 5.95 5.98
N ARG A 23 -23.65 5.37 7.17
CA ARG A 23 -24.41 5.89 8.32
C ARG A 23 -23.54 6.49 9.41
N SER A 24 -22.21 6.52 9.23
CA SER A 24 -21.26 6.97 10.23
C SER A 24 -20.23 7.92 9.62
N LEU A 25 -19.82 8.92 10.39
CA LEU A 25 -18.68 9.75 10.06
C LEU A 25 -17.40 9.06 10.54
N GLN A 26 -16.43 8.92 9.65
CA GLN A 26 -15.10 8.44 9.99
C GLN A 26 -14.27 9.62 10.48
N LEU A 27 -13.99 9.65 11.79
CA LEU A 27 -13.22 10.73 12.43
C LEU A 27 -11.75 10.35 12.70
N ILE A 28 -11.33 9.16 12.28
CA ILE A 28 -9.94 8.74 12.32
C ILE A 28 -9.25 9.26 11.06
N ALA A 29 -8.30 10.18 11.23
CA ALA A 29 -7.67 10.89 10.11
C ALA A 29 -6.94 9.97 9.12
N SER A 30 -6.48 8.80 9.57
CA SER A 30 -5.80 7.80 8.73
C SER A 30 -6.76 6.87 7.97
N GLU A 31 -8.07 6.89 8.25
CA GLU A 31 -9.05 6.11 7.51
C GLU A 31 -9.53 6.88 6.28
N THR A 32 -8.90 6.61 5.14
CA THR A 32 -9.26 7.17 3.84
C THR A 32 -9.79 6.10 2.89
N GLU A 33 -10.77 6.51 2.07
CA GLU A 33 -11.35 5.63 1.05
C GLU A 33 -10.43 5.53 -0.16
N PRO A 34 -9.93 4.33 -0.51
CA PRO A 34 -9.25 4.14 -1.78
C PRO A 34 -10.24 4.26 -2.94
N SER A 35 -9.80 4.84 -4.05
CA SER A 35 -10.60 4.91 -5.27
C SER A 35 -10.93 3.52 -5.82
N ALA A 36 -11.95 3.42 -6.68
CA ALA A 36 -12.28 2.18 -7.34
C ALA A 36 -11.11 1.62 -8.17
N GLY A 37 -10.33 2.49 -8.80
CA GLY A 37 -9.12 2.09 -9.55
C GLY A 37 -8.06 1.47 -8.65
N VAL A 38 -7.82 2.02 -7.46
CA VAL A 38 -6.89 1.44 -6.49
C VAL A 38 -7.36 0.06 -6.03
N ARG A 39 -8.65 -0.09 -5.71
CA ARG A 39 -9.22 -1.39 -5.33
C ARG A 39 -9.07 -2.43 -6.44
N THR A 40 -9.31 -2.05 -7.69
CA THR A 40 -9.14 -2.94 -8.86
C THR A 40 -7.68 -3.36 -9.02
N ALA A 41 -6.75 -2.44 -8.88
CA ALA A 41 -5.32 -2.74 -8.97
C ALA A 41 -4.86 -3.70 -7.86
N MET A 42 -5.32 -3.49 -6.63
CA MET A 42 -5.00 -4.35 -5.49
C MET A 42 -5.56 -5.77 -5.62
N ALA A 43 -6.75 -5.92 -6.22
CA ALA A 43 -7.40 -7.22 -6.45
C ALA A 43 -7.06 -7.82 -7.82
N SER A 44 -5.91 -7.47 -8.39
CA SER A 44 -5.48 -7.98 -9.69
C SER A 44 -4.56 -9.19 -9.56
N VAL A 45 -4.13 -9.74 -10.69
CA VAL A 45 -3.22 -10.89 -10.76
C VAL A 45 -1.85 -10.65 -10.10
N PHE A 46 -1.53 -9.42 -9.73
CA PHE A 46 -0.29 -9.11 -9.03
C PHE A 46 -0.27 -9.53 -7.56
N ASP A 47 -1.40 -9.79 -6.95
CA ASP A 47 -1.52 -10.20 -5.55
C ASP A 47 -0.90 -11.57 -5.24
N THR A 48 -0.71 -12.41 -6.26
CA THR A 48 -0.12 -13.75 -6.13
C THR A 48 1.35 -13.83 -6.55
N LYS A 49 1.95 -12.72 -7.03
CA LYS A 49 3.31 -12.74 -7.58
C LYS A 49 4.37 -12.40 -6.54
N TYR A 50 5.27 -13.32 -6.26
CA TYR A 50 6.49 -13.06 -5.50
C TYR A 50 7.47 -12.24 -6.33
N ALA A 51 7.86 -11.06 -5.79
CA ALA A 51 8.72 -10.09 -6.46
C ALA A 51 9.81 -9.55 -5.52
N GLU A 52 10.38 -10.41 -4.69
CA GLU A 52 11.47 -10.07 -3.79
C GLU A 52 12.68 -9.55 -4.57
N GLY A 53 13.33 -8.53 -4.03
CA GLY A 53 14.40 -7.79 -4.68
C GLY A 53 13.92 -6.48 -5.30
N TYR A 54 14.70 -5.91 -6.22
CA TYR A 54 14.40 -4.65 -6.89
C TYR A 54 14.20 -4.84 -8.39
N PRO A 55 13.60 -3.88 -9.11
CA PRO A 55 13.47 -3.95 -10.56
C PRO A 55 14.81 -4.24 -11.26
N GLY A 56 14.85 -5.32 -12.04
CA GLY A 56 16.06 -5.81 -12.70
C GLY A 56 16.99 -6.64 -11.82
N ALA A 57 16.70 -6.80 -10.52
CA ALA A 57 17.50 -7.57 -9.57
C ALA A 57 16.60 -8.40 -8.64
N ARG A 58 15.71 -9.21 -9.23
CA ARG A 58 14.75 -10.06 -8.51
C ARG A 58 15.37 -11.42 -8.17
N TYR A 59 14.90 -12.00 -7.06
CA TYR A 59 15.26 -13.37 -6.68
C TYR A 59 14.50 -14.42 -7.47
N HIS A 60 13.34 -14.07 -8.05
CA HIS A 60 12.46 -15.00 -8.78
C HIS A 60 12.27 -14.55 -10.23
N GLY A 61 12.10 -15.52 -11.13
CA GLY A 61 11.78 -15.25 -12.53
C GLY A 61 10.33 -14.77 -12.75
N GLY A 62 10.04 -14.27 -13.95
CA GLY A 62 8.70 -13.81 -14.35
C GLY A 62 8.28 -12.51 -13.68
N CYS A 63 9.22 -11.63 -13.38
CA CYS A 63 8.97 -10.35 -12.72
C CYS A 63 9.00 -9.14 -13.65
N GLU A 64 9.10 -9.34 -14.95
CA GLU A 64 9.29 -8.27 -15.94
C GLU A 64 8.15 -7.25 -15.86
N VAL A 65 6.91 -7.70 -15.80
CA VAL A 65 5.74 -6.83 -15.72
C VAL A 65 5.63 -6.17 -14.35
N VAL A 66 5.99 -6.88 -13.28
CA VAL A 66 6.04 -6.29 -11.91
C VAL A 66 7.11 -5.23 -11.82
N ASP A 67 8.25 -5.42 -12.49
CA ASP A 67 9.30 -4.41 -12.61
C ASP A 67 8.77 -3.12 -13.24
N ASP A 68 7.98 -3.24 -14.30
CA ASP A 68 7.38 -2.09 -14.97
C ASP A 68 6.34 -1.39 -14.06
N VAL A 69 5.54 -2.14 -13.32
CA VAL A 69 4.60 -1.57 -12.34
C VAL A 69 5.35 -0.81 -11.25
N GLU A 70 6.43 -1.38 -10.71
CA GLU A 70 7.20 -0.73 -9.66
C GLU A 70 7.93 0.51 -10.17
N ARG A 71 8.54 0.46 -11.36
CA ARG A 71 9.15 1.64 -11.99
C ARG A 71 8.14 2.75 -12.21
N LEU A 72 6.96 2.42 -12.73
CA LEU A 72 5.87 3.38 -12.91
C LEU A 72 5.45 4.02 -11.58
N ALA A 73 5.35 3.25 -10.51
CA ALA A 73 5.01 3.76 -9.18
C ALA A 73 6.11 4.68 -8.63
N ILE A 74 7.38 4.31 -8.80
CA ILE A 74 8.54 5.13 -8.42
C ILE A 74 8.51 6.47 -9.16
N ASP A 75 8.33 6.45 -10.48
CA ASP A 75 8.35 7.66 -11.30
C ASP A 75 7.20 8.60 -10.93
N ARG A 76 6.00 8.07 -10.71
CA ARG A 76 4.84 8.86 -10.25
C ARG A 76 5.03 9.42 -8.84
N ALA A 77 5.63 8.68 -7.93
CA ALA A 77 5.95 9.19 -6.60
C ALA A 77 6.99 10.31 -6.67
N ARG A 78 8.02 10.16 -7.47
CA ARG A 78 9.02 11.21 -7.70
C ARG A 78 8.40 12.48 -8.27
N GLU A 79 7.54 12.35 -9.28
CA GLU A 79 6.84 13.49 -9.88
C GLU A 79 5.91 14.17 -8.87
N LEU A 80 5.11 13.39 -8.13
CA LEU A 80 4.13 13.92 -7.17
C LEU A 80 4.79 14.71 -6.02
N PHE A 81 5.94 14.24 -5.54
CA PHE A 81 6.63 14.83 -4.38
C PHE A 81 7.84 15.69 -4.77
N ASP A 82 8.08 15.91 -6.07
CA ASP A 82 9.26 16.60 -6.58
C ASP A 82 10.56 16.07 -5.94
N ALA A 83 10.66 14.74 -5.83
CA ALA A 83 11.76 14.06 -5.15
C ALA A 83 12.72 13.42 -6.14
N PRO A 84 14.05 13.49 -5.92
CA PRO A 84 15.03 12.84 -6.78
C PRO A 84 14.96 11.31 -6.70
N TYR A 85 14.48 10.77 -5.58
CA TYR A 85 14.39 9.34 -5.33
C TYR A 85 13.07 8.99 -4.65
N ALA A 86 12.58 7.77 -4.90
CA ALA A 86 11.44 7.19 -4.19
C ALA A 86 11.65 5.69 -4.03
N ASN A 87 11.19 5.15 -2.90
CA ASN A 87 11.06 3.73 -2.67
C ASN A 87 9.60 3.44 -2.34
N VAL A 88 8.95 2.61 -3.15
CA VAL A 88 7.53 2.27 -3.05
C VAL A 88 7.29 0.88 -2.49
N GLN A 89 8.33 0.18 -2.04
CA GLN A 89 8.23 -1.18 -1.51
C GLN A 89 7.73 -1.31 -0.07
N PRO A 90 7.88 -0.31 0.86
CA PRO A 90 7.35 -0.47 2.20
C PRO A 90 5.86 -0.78 2.18
N ASN A 91 5.47 -1.84 2.88
CA ASN A 91 4.09 -2.33 2.92
C ASN A 91 3.15 -1.50 3.83
N SER A 92 3.71 -0.54 4.55
CA SER A 92 2.95 0.37 5.42
C SER A 92 3.74 1.63 5.73
N GLY A 93 3.04 2.69 6.15
CA GLY A 93 3.68 3.90 6.67
C GLY A 93 4.56 3.62 7.88
N SER A 94 4.17 2.68 8.74
CA SER A 94 4.98 2.26 9.88
C SER A 94 6.30 1.63 9.44
N ALA A 95 6.28 0.73 8.45
CA ALA A 95 7.49 0.12 7.91
C ALA A 95 8.39 1.17 7.24
N ALA A 96 7.81 2.10 6.49
CA ALA A 96 8.55 3.22 5.91
C ALA A 96 9.19 4.11 6.99
N GLY A 97 8.46 4.44 8.05
CA GLY A 97 8.96 5.22 9.18
C GLY A 97 10.15 4.53 9.88
N VAL A 98 10.04 3.23 10.16
CA VAL A 98 11.13 2.45 10.75
C VAL A 98 12.36 2.46 9.84
N ALA A 99 12.19 2.32 8.52
CA ALA A 99 13.31 2.37 7.58
C ALA A 99 14.00 3.73 7.58
N VAL A 100 13.24 4.83 7.66
CA VAL A 100 13.80 6.20 7.77
C VAL A 100 14.57 6.36 9.08
N TYR A 101 14.02 5.96 10.22
CA TYR A 101 14.73 6.03 11.49
C TYR A 101 16.01 5.19 11.47
N ALA A 102 15.96 3.97 10.95
CA ALA A 102 17.14 3.11 10.84
C ALA A 102 18.24 3.71 9.94
N ALA A 103 17.87 4.50 8.93
CA ALA A 103 18.81 5.13 8.01
C ALA A 103 19.46 6.41 8.56
N PHE A 104 18.74 7.20 9.36
CA PHE A 104 19.15 8.55 9.73
C PHE A 104 19.33 8.80 11.22
N ALA A 105 18.93 7.88 12.09
CA ALA A 105 18.99 8.03 13.53
C ALA A 105 19.75 6.90 14.23
N GLN A 106 20.33 7.20 15.37
CA GLN A 106 20.96 6.23 16.27
C GLN A 106 20.13 6.10 17.56
N PRO A 107 20.22 4.98 18.27
CA PRO A 107 19.60 4.86 19.60
C PRO A 107 20.06 5.98 20.53
N GLY A 108 19.12 6.76 21.04
CA GLY A 108 19.39 7.91 21.92
C GLY A 108 19.29 9.28 21.23
N ASP A 109 19.13 9.33 19.92
CA ASP A 109 18.87 10.58 19.22
C ASP A 109 17.50 11.17 19.61
N LEU A 110 17.46 12.51 19.74
CA LEU A 110 16.22 13.22 20.07
C LEU A 110 15.27 13.23 18.88
N SER A 111 14.00 12.91 19.15
CA SER A 111 12.89 13.06 18.21
C SER A 111 11.97 14.17 18.70
N LEU A 112 11.46 14.99 17.79
CA LEU A 112 10.46 16.04 18.10
C LEU A 112 9.15 15.49 18.71
N ILE A 113 8.91 14.21 18.64
CA ILE A 113 7.75 13.54 19.25
C ILE A 113 7.93 13.34 20.76
N HIS A 114 9.15 13.46 21.27
CA HIS A 114 9.50 13.20 22.67
C HIS A 114 9.93 14.45 23.45
N ILE A 115 9.62 15.64 22.90
CA ILE A 115 9.83 16.93 23.56
C ILE A 115 8.55 17.38 24.24
#